data_d856894d1dd5487016bcf5fc21e40327
#
_entry.id   d856894d1dd5487016bcf5fc21e40327
#
_cell.length_a   1.000
_cell.length_b   1.000
_cell.length_c   1.000
_cell.angle_alpha   90.00
_cell.angle_beta   90.00
_cell.angle_gamma   90.00
#
_symmetry.space_group_name_H-M   'P 1'
#
loop_
_entity.id
_entity.type
_entity.pdbx_description
1 polymer ?
#
loop_
_entity_poly.entity_id
_entity_poly.type
_entity_poly.pdbx_seq_one_letter_code
_entity_poly.pdbx_strand_id
1 'polypeptide(L)'
;MTNKFFKSARTVVITSFVVLGCAAAWAADAPAKNWTPPAYKILGQKLSDETMAKHPELLSITLHGLPPGATDAYTMFAGSFPERVGNPDDPDDIDVIKKGITILDPRWKRTKDTSKKFVVLMPMRDAAGENVGLVVYAFKDPKGNPHSSAVEIEYLKKSTVLRDALMKKIPSYSALFEESK
;
A
#
# COMPACT_ATOMS: atom_id res chain seq x y z
N MET A 1 29.65 -81.35 31.49
CA MET A 1 30.42 -80.09 31.51
C MET A 1 29.63 -79.10 30.73
N THR A 2 28.91 -78.20 31.43
CA THR A 2 27.94 -77.24 30.87
C THR A 2 28.51 -75.83 31.03
N ASN A 3 28.89 -75.19 29.90
CA ASN A 3 29.31 -73.81 29.87
C ASN A 3 28.12 -72.91 29.61
N LYS A 4 27.74 -72.09 30.60
CA LYS A 4 26.74 -71.03 30.48
C LYS A 4 27.40 -69.76 29.97
N PHE A 5 27.03 -69.31 28.77
CA PHE A 5 27.38 -67.96 28.27
C PHE A 5 26.38 -66.93 28.79
N PHE A 6 26.86 -65.99 29.55
CA PHE A 6 26.12 -64.76 29.94
C PHE A 6 26.19 -63.77 28.80
N LYS A 7 25.02 -63.45 28.18
CA LYS A 7 24.87 -62.31 27.30
C LYS A 7 24.51 -61.06 28.06
N SER A 8 25.46 -60.14 28.13
CA SER A 8 25.26 -58.81 28.69
C SER A 8 24.54 -57.94 27.66
N ALA A 9 23.30 -57.50 27.96
CA ALA A 9 22.56 -56.55 27.18
C ALA A 9 23.01 -55.12 27.57
N ARG A 10 23.66 -54.42 26.64
CA ARG A 10 23.96 -53.00 26.78
C ARG A 10 22.78 -52.20 26.33
N THR A 11 22.07 -51.54 27.28
CA THR A 11 21.02 -50.57 27.01
C THR A 11 21.68 -49.27 26.55
N VAL A 12 21.46 -48.92 25.30
CA VAL A 12 21.85 -47.60 24.75
C VAL A 12 20.70 -46.65 24.96
N VAL A 13 20.89 -45.68 25.86
CA VAL A 13 19.96 -44.57 26.05
C VAL A 13 20.30 -43.50 25.06
N ILE A 14 19.43 -43.33 24.05
CA ILE A 14 19.52 -42.23 23.06
C ILE A 14 18.77 -41.05 23.66
N THR A 15 19.50 -40.07 24.18
CA THR A 15 18.95 -38.79 24.64
C THR A 15 18.75 -37.90 23.41
N SER A 16 17.49 -37.80 22.92
CA SER A 16 17.13 -36.87 21.84
C SER A 16 17.09 -35.46 22.39
N PHE A 17 18.07 -34.65 22.05
CA PHE A 17 18.04 -33.21 22.25
C PHE A 17 17.09 -32.59 21.21
N VAL A 18 15.88 -32.21 21.62
CA VAL A 18 14.99 -31.35 20.81
C VAL A 18 15.51 -29.93 20.96
N VAL A 19 16.24 -29.45 19.95
CA VAL A 19 16.58 -28.03 19.83
C VAL A 19 15.33 -27.30 19.32
N LEU A 20 14.58 -26.67 20.24
CA LEU A 20 13.58 -25.68 19.85
C LEU A 20 14.32 -24.46 19.27
N GLY A 21 14.47 -24.43 17.95
CA GLY A 21 14.90 -23.25 17.23
C GLY A 21 13.78 -22.21 17.29
N CYS A 22 13.90 -21.20 18.15
CA CYS A 22 13.12 -19.98 18.08
C CYS A 22 13.47 -19.28 16.76
N ALA A 23 12.66 -19.51 15.70
CA ALA A 23 12.66 -18.66 14.54
C ALA A 23 12.09 -17.29 14.97
N ALA A 24 12.96 -16.37 15.39
CA ALA A 24 12.61 -14.97 15.49
C ALA A 24 12.29 -14.50 14.06
N ALA A 25 10.99 -14.48 13.74
CA ALA A 25 10.52 -13.78 12.56
C ALA A 25 10.87 -12.30 12.78
N TRP A 26 11.84 -11.81 12.03
CA TRP A 26 12.11 -10.38 11.95
C TRP A 26 10.91 -9.75 11.24
N ALA A 27 9.94 -9.31 12.02
CA ALA A 27 8.96 -8.34 11.53
C ALA A 27 9.79 -7.10 11.20
N ALA A 28 9.89 -6.78 9.91
CA ALA A 28 10.43 -5.48 9.53
C ALA A 28 9.53 -4.44 10.20
N ASP A 29 10.11 -3.63 11.07
CA ASP A 29 9.38 -2.57 11.76
C ASP A 29 8.68 -1.70 10.70
N ALA A 30 7.39 -1.45 10.89
CA ALA A 30 6.67 -0.52 10.05
C ALA A 30 7.38 0.83 10.11
N PRO A 31 7.52 1.55 8.98
CA PRO A 31 8.22 2.82 8.97
C PRO A 31 7.58 3.78 10.00
N ALA A 32 8.42 4.52 10.71
CA ALA A 32 7.95 5.51 11.67
C ALA A 32 7.08 6.54 10.92
N LYS A 33 5.88 6.80 11.46
CA LYS A 33 4.98 7.78 10.86
C LYS A 33 5.58 9.20 10.95
N ASN A 34 5.47 9.95 9.86
CA ASN A 34 5.91 11.34 9.80
C ASN A 34 4.76 12.35 9.93
N TRP A 35 3.51 11.84 10.04
CA TRP A 35 2.32 12.64 10.28
C TRP A 35 1.28 11.86 11.10
N THR A 36 0.52 12.59 11.94
CA THR A 36 -0.60 12.04 12.71
C THR A 36 -1.89 12.69 12.23
N PRO A 37 -2.87 11.91 11.76
CA PRO A 37 -4.16 12.45 11.36
C PRO A 37 -4.90 13.04 12.55
N PRO A 38 -5.78 14.05 12.33
CA PRO A 38 -6.67 14.54 13.37
C PRO A 38 -7.66 13.44 13.82
N ALA A 39 -8.30 13.67 14.98
CA ALA A 39 -9.26 12.71 15.54
C ALA A 39 -10.56 12.62 14.73
N TYR A 40 -10.89 13.64 13.95
CA TYR A 40 -12.05 13.67 13.07
C TYR A 40 -11.71 13.06 11.69
N LYS A 41 -12.75 12.63 10.97
CA LYS A 41 -12.60 12.16 9.59
C LYS A 41 -12.40 13.35 8.65
N ILE A 42 -11.25 13.42 7.99
CA ILE A 42 -10.96 14.45 6.99
C ILE A 42 -11.70 14.19 5.68
N LEU A 43 -11.92 15.25 4.87
CA LEU A 43 -12.56 15.13 3.55
C LEU A 43 -11.83 14.12 2.66
N GLY A 44 -10.50 14.11 2.66
CA GLY A 44 -9.72 13.16 1.87
C GLY A 44 -10.07 11.70 2.20
N GLN A 45 -10.26 11.36 3.49
CA GLN A 45 -10.66 10.01 3.88
C GLN A 45 -12.09 9.69 3.44
N LYS A 46 -13.04 10.64 3.61
CA LYS A 46 -14.42 10.47 3.13
C LYS A 46 -14.47 10.20 1.62
N LEU A 47 -13.72 10.97 0.83
CA LEU A 47 -13.64 10.78 -0.61
C LEU A 47 -13.03 9.43 -1.02
N SER A 48 -12.04 8.96 -0.29
CA SER A 48 -11.47 7.61 -0.48
C SER A 48 -12.50 6.53 -0.20
N ASP A 49 -13.21 6.62 0.92
CA ASP A 49 -14.25 5.67 1.32
C ASP A 49 -15.39 5.61 0.28
N GLU A 50 -15.87 6.79 -0.18
CA GLU A 50 -16.91 6.89 -1.20
C GLU A 50 -16.46 6.30 -2.55
N THR A 51 -15.19 6.50 -2.91
CA THR A 51 -14.64 5.96 -4.14
C THR A 51 -14.59 4.44 -4.09
N MET A 52 -14.08 3.88 -2.99
CA MET A 52 -14.05 2.42 -2.80
C MET A 52 -15.45 1.80 -2.81
N ALA A 53 -16.43 2.47 -2.19
CA ALA A 53 -17.81 1.96 -2.14
C ALA A 53 -18.47 1.89 -3.54
N LYS A 54 -18.08 2.78 -4.46
CA LYS A 54 -18.67 2.89 -5.81
C LYS A 54 -17.92 2.06 -6.85
N HIS A 55 -16.69 1.67 -6.58
CA HIS A 55 -15.77 1.05 -7.54
C HIS A 55 -15.25 -0.30 -7.04
N PRO A 56 -16.07 -1.38 -7.12
CA PRO A 56 -15.70 -2.70 -6.63
C PRO A 56 -14.53 -3.34 -7.39
N GLU A 57 -14.18 -2.80 -8.56
CA GLU A 57 -13.00 -3.18 -9.33
C GLU A 57 -11.67 -2.71 -8.70
N LEU A 58 -11.73 -1.72 -7.80
CA LEU A 58 -10.56 -1.28 -7.06
C LEU A 58 -10.22 -2.29 -5.96
N LEU A 59 -8.93 -2.50 -5.79
CA LEU A 59 -8.34 -3.16 -4.63
C LEU A 59 -8.11 -2.13 -3.52
N SER A 60 -7.64 -0.95 -3.90
CA SER A 60 -7.39 0.16 -2.98
C SER A 60 -7.31 1.51 -3.69
N ILE A 61 -7.52 2.56 -2.91
CA ILE A 61 -7.18 3.95 -3.22
C ILE A 61 -6.35 4.51 -2.08
N THR A 62 -5.31 5.31 -2.39
CA THR A 62 -4.58 6.10 -1.39
C THR A 62 -4.34 7.51 -1.88
N LEU A 63 -4.38 8.48 -0.97
CA LEU A 63 -4.14 9.89 -1.24
C LEU A 63 -2.88 10.33 -0.47
N HIS A 64 -1.99 11.01 -1.18
CA HIS A 64 -0.68 11.39 -0.69
C HIS A 64 -0.40 12.85 -0.95
N GLY A 65 0.40 13.46 -0.09
CA GLY A 65 0.77 14.88 -0.20
C GLY A 65 1.51 15.39 1.02
N LEU A 66 1.60 16.70 1.13
CA LEU A 66 2.25 17.40 2.22
C LEU A 66 1.20 17.96 3.19
N PRO A 67 0.90 17.33 4.33
CA PRO A 67 -0.14 17.81 5.24
C PRO A 67 0.07 19.25 5.71
N PRO A 68 -1.00 19.96 6.09
CA PRO A 68 -0.88 21.32 6.61
C PRO A 68 0.10 21.41 7.78
N GLY A 69 0.98 22.43 7.74
CA GLY A 69 2.02 22.63 8.75
C GLY A 69 3.28 21.78 8.58
N ALA A 70 3.29 20.79 7.68
CA ALA A 70 4.50 20.08 7.31
C ALA A 70 5.26 20.83 6.21
N THR A 71 6.60 20.83 6.28
CA THR A 71 7.44 21.48 5.27
C THR A 71 8.08 20.51 4.29
N ASP A 72 8.26 19.24 4.70
CA ASP A 72 8.93 18.23 3.88
C ASP A 72 8.46 16.79 4.22
N ALA A 73 7.37 16.64 4.97
CA ALA A 73 6.83 15.35 5.37
C ALA A 73 5.75 14.87 4.38
N TYR A 74 6.16 14.48 3.19
CA TYR A 74 5.25 13.84 2.23
C TYR A 74 4.77 12.52 2.81
N THR A 75 3.45 12.29 2.77
CA THR A 75 2.82 11.17 3.46
C THR A 75 1.53 10.71 2.80
N MET A 76 1.22 9.43 2.96
CA MET A 76 -0.14 8.94 2.75
C MET A 76 -1.05 9.52 3.84
N PHE A 77 -1.92 10.48 3.49
CA PHE A 77 -2.80 11.12 4.47
C PHE A 77 -4.22 10.54 4.52
N ALA A 78 -4.63 9.77 3.52
CA ALA A 78 -5.94 9.10 3.49
C ALA A 78 -5.91 7.86 2.58
N GLY A 79 -6.86 6.95 2.76
CA GLY A 79 -7.04 5.80 1.85
C GLY A 79 -7.52 4.53 2.52
N SER A 80 -7.42 3.43 1.76
CA SER A 80 -7.96 2.10 2.11
C SER A 80 -7.17 1.35 3.19
N PHE A 81 -6.04 1.89 3.64
CA PHE A 81 -5.14 1.26 4.62
C PHE A 81 -4.96 2.17 5.84
N PRO A 82 -5.90 2.15 6.81
CA PRO A 82 -5.85 3.05 7.98
C PRO A 82 -4.53 2.95 8.76
N GLU A 83 -3.95 1.75 8.83
CA GLU A 83 -2.68 1.51 9.51
C GLU A 83 -1.49 2.20 8.84
N ARG A 84 -1.60 2.52 7.54
CA ARG A 84 -0.56 3.18 6.76
C ARG A 84 -0.71 4.71 6.73
N VAL A 85 -1.82 5.25 7.18
CA VAL A 85 -2.01 6.71 7.24
C VAL A 85 -0.94 7.33 8.13
N GLY A 86 -0.24 8.32 7.60
CA GLY A 86 0.90 8.96 8.22
C GLY A 86 2.26 8.33 7.90
N ASN A 87 2.32 7.26 7.11
CA ASN A 87 3.59 6.72 6.65
C ASN A 87 4.23 7.65 5.62
N PRO A 88 5.58 7.79 5.65
CA PRO A 88 6.32 8.53 4.63
C PRO A 88 6.06 7.99 3.23
N ASP A 89 6.05 8.88 2.26
CA ASP A 89 5.95 8.54 0.84
C ASP A 89 7.29 8.01 0.30
N ASP A 90 7.18 7.11 -0.67
CA ASP A 90 8.31 6.62 -1.45
C ASP A 90 8.80 7.69 -2.46
N PRO A 91 10.05 7.61 -2.97
CA PRO A 91 10.58 8.58 -3.93
C PRO A 91 9.75 8.75 -5.21
N ASP A 92 9.13 7.69 -5.72
CA ASP A 92 8.26 7.73 -6.89
C ASP A 92 6.92 8.42 -6.59
N ASP A 93 6.36 8.30 -5.40
CA ASP A 93 5.21 9.06 -4.94
C ASP A 93 5.52 10.56 -4.95
N ILE A 94 6.68 10.94 -4.38
CA ILE A 94 7.15 12.33 -4.35
C ILE A 94 7.40 12.88 -5.76
N ASP A 95 7.91 12.07 -6.66
CA ASP A 95 8.12 12.45 -8.06
C ASP A 95 6.81 12.76 -8.77
N VAL A 96 5.76 11.96 -8.55
CA VAL A 96 4.41 12.24 -9.09
C VAL A 96 3.88 13.56 -8.55
N ILE A 97 4.01 13.80 -7.24
CA ILE A 97 3.55 15.03 -6.59
C ILE A 97 4.29 16.26 -7.15
N LYS A 98 5.62 16.21 -7.20
CA LYS A 98 6.46 17.37 -7.57
C LYS A 98 6.52 17.63 -9.07
N LYS A 99 6.53 16.56 -9.89
CA LYS A 99 6.74 16.65 -11.34
C LYS A 99 5.44 16.60 -12.15
N GLY A 100 4.32 16.20 -11.53
CA GLY A 100 3.04 16.07 -12.22
C GLY A 100 3.02 14.93 -13.24
N ILE A 101 3.85 13.92 -13.07
CA ILE A 101 3.93 12.74 -13.97
C ILE A 101 2.93 11.65 -13.54
N THR A 102 2.63 10.74 -14.46
CA THR A 102 1.85 9.52 -14.17
C THR A 102 2.77 8.32 -14.32
N ILE A 103 2.71 7.39 -13.35
CA ILE A 103 3.47 6.14 -13.37
C ILE A 103 2.46 4.99 -13.49
N LEU A 104 2.66 4.15 -14.49
CA LEU A 104 1.84 2.97 -14.74
C LEU A 104 2.54 1.73 -14.24
N ASP A 105 1.87 1.00 -13.38
CA ASP A 105 2.26 -0.29 -12.82
C ASP A 105 3.73 -0.42 -12.40
N PRO A 106 4.19 0.44 -11.49
CA PRO A 106 5.58 0.38 -11.01
C PRO A 106 5.87 -1.00 -10.41
N ARG A 107 7.01 -1.54 -10.74
CA ARG A 107 7.34 -2.92 -10.38
C ARG A 107 7.97 -3.06 -9.00
N TRP A 108 8.47 -2.01 -8.40
CA TRP A 108 9.14 -2.04 -7.10
C TRP A 108 9.82 -3.39 -6.80
N LYS A 109 9.31 -4.15 -5.84
CA LYS A 109 9.78 -5.50 -5.48
C LYS A 109 8.77 -6.59 -5.88
N ARG A 110 7.82 -6.29 -6.77
CA ARG A 110 6.68 -7.16 -7.09
C ARG A 110 7.00 -8.43 -7.88
N THR A 111 8.23 -8.67 -8.26
CA THR A 111 8.62 -9.97 -8.83
C THR A 111 8.27 -11.16 -7.92
N LYS A 112 8.06 -10.89 -6.62
CA LYS A 112 7.61 -11.87 -5.62
C LYS A 112 6.17 -11.64 -5.15
N ASP A 113 5.50 -10.60 -5.65
CA ASP A 113 4.12 -10.27 -5.30
C ASP A 113 3.17 -11.22 -6.04
N THR A 114 2.43 -12.02 -5.28
CA THR A 114 1.42 -12.94 -5.81
C THR A 114 0.07 -12.25 -6.04
N SER A 115 -0.11 -11.02 -5.56
CA SER A 115 -1.34 -10.28 -5.78
C SER A 115 -1.47 -9.86 -7.25
N LYS A 116 -2.61 -10.24 -7.84
CA LYS A 116 -2.94 -9.85 -9.21
C LYS A 116 -3.60 -8.47 -9.18
N LYS A 117 -2.78 -7.45 -9.41
CA LYS A 117 -3.19 -6.04 -9.41
C LYS A 117 -2.47 -5.25 -10.49
N PHE A 118 -3.12 -4.18 -10.96
CA PHE A 118 -2.50 -3.13 -11.76
C PHE A 118 -2.56 -1.81 -10.96
N VAL A 119 -1.44 -1.12 -10.84
CA VAL A 119 -1.34 0.11 -10.02
C VAL A 119 -1.08 1.31 -10.91
N VAL A 120 -1.78 2.41 -10.65
CA VAL A 120 -1.57 3.69 -11.33
C VAL A 120 -1.35 4.77 -10.29
N LEU A 121 -0.23 5.45 -10.38
CA LEU A 121 0.12 6.64 -9.62
C LEU A 121 -0.11 7.86 -10.52
N MET A 122 -0.94 8.81 -10.11
CA MET A 122 -1.18 9.98 -10.93
C MET A 122 -1.43 11.25 -10.10
N PRO A 123 -1.12 12.44 -10.68
CA PRO A 123 -1.38 13.69 -9.99
C PRO A 123 -2.84 13.80 -9.58
N MET A 124 -3.08 14.02 -8.30
CA MET A 124 -4.38 14.40 -7.78
C MET A 124 -4.62 15.88 -8.08
N ARG A 125 -5.82 16.22 -8.53
CA ARG A 125 -6.17 17.60 -8.88
C ARG A 125 -7.37 18.07 -8.08
N ASP A 126 -7.44 19.38 -7.83
CA ASP A 126 -8.62 20.04 -7.29
C ASP A 126 -9.58 20.52 -8.39
N ALA A 127 -10.69 21.13 -7.99
CA ALA A 127 -11.72 21.63 -8.90
C ALA A 127 -11.23 22.73 -9.87
N ALA A 128 -10.13 23.43 -9.54
CA ALA A 128 -9.47 24.39 -10.41
C ALA A 128 -8.49 23.73 -11.41
N GLY A 129 -8.21 22.43 -11.24
CA GLY A 129 -7.27 21.67 -12.06
C GLY A 129 -5.84 21.71 -11.56
N GLU A 130 -5.59 22.36 -10.42
CA GLU A 130 -4.27 22.44 -9.80
C GLU A 130 -3.80 21.08 -9.28
N ASN A 131 -2.50 20.81 -9.36
CA ASN A 131 -1.92 19.61 -8.79
C ASN A 131 -1.84 19.76 -7.26
N VAL A 132 -2.62 18.97 -6.55
CA VAL A 132 -2.75 19.01 -5.09
C VAL A 132 -2.23 17.74 -4.40
N GLY A 133 -1.45 16.94 -5.10
CA GLY A 133 -0.86 15.73 -4.53
C GLY A 133 -0.87 14.55 -5.48
N LEU A 134 -0.87 13.36 -4.91
CA LEU A 134 -0.91 12.09 -5.61
C LEU A 134 -2.16 11.30 -5.21
N VAL A 135 -2.80 10.69 -6.19
CA VAL A 135 -3.75 9.59 -5.97
C VAL A 135 -3.20 8.30 -6.57
N VAL A 136 -3.25 7.22 -5.79
CA VAL A 136 -2.88 5.88 -6.25
C VAL A 136 -4.14 5.02 -6.35
N TYR A 137 -4.35 4.45 -7.51
CA TYR A 137 -5.39 3.43 -7.74
C TYR A 137 -4.74 2.08 -7.93
N ALA A 138 -5.10 1.10 -7.12
CA ALA A 138 -4.77 -0.30 -7.38
C ALA A 138 -6.03 -1.03 -7.84
N PHE A 139 -6.00 -1.56 -9.04
CA PHE A 139 -7.10 -2.33 -9.62
C PHE A 139 -6.89 -3.82 -9.38
N LYS A 140 -7.98 -4.56 -9.17
CA LYS A 140 -7.97 -6.02 -9.22
C LYS A 140 -7.65 -6.46 -10.64
N ASP A 141 -6.65 -7.30 -10.80
CA ASP A 141 -6.29 -7.93 -12.08
C ASP A 141 -6.28 -9.46 -11.94
N PRO A 142 -7.46 -10.08 -11.84
CA PRO A 142 -7.56 -11.52 -11.56
C PRO A 142 -6.95 -12.39 -12.64
N LYS A 143 -6.82 -11.88 -13.86
CA LYS A 143 -6.22 -12.62 -14.99
C LYS A 143 -4.70 -12.52 -15.01
N GLY A 144 -4.12 -11.52 -14.34
CA GLY A 144 -2.70 -11.23 -14.39
C GLY A 144 -2.27 -10.95 -15.83
N ASN A 145 -2.95 -9.99 -16.48
CA ASN A 145 -2.70 -9.67 -17.88
C ASN A 145 -1.22 -9.38 -18.10
N PRO A 146 -0.64 -9.90 -19.18
CA PRO A 146 0.72 -9.51 -19.56
C PRO A 146 0.74 -8.00 -19.80
N HIS A 147 1.81 -7.35 -19.35
CA HIS A 147 2.00 -5.94 -19.61
C HIS A 147 2.11 -5.72 -21.11
N SER A 148 1.19 -4.93 -21.63
CA SER A 148 1.17 -4.49 -23.02
C SER A 148 0.65 -3.07 -23.05
N SER A 149 1.01 -2.32 -24.09
CA SER A 149 0.51 -0.96 -24.27
C SER A 149 -1.02 -0.87 -24.26
N ALA A 150 -1.72 -1.89 -24.71
CA ALA A 150 -3.17 -1.93 -24.67
C ALA A 150 -3.71 -2.00 -23.23
N VAL A 151 -3.10 -2.82 -22.37
CA VAL A 151 -3.45 -2.94 -20.94
C VAL A 151 -3.11 -1.65 -20.21
N GLU A 152 -1.94 -1.08 -20.45
CA GLU A 152 -1.53 0.20 -19.85
C GLU A 152 -2.49 1.33 -20.21
N ILE A 153 -2.88 1.45 -21.46
CA ILE A 153 -3.85 2.44 -21.95
C ILE A 153 -5.23 2.23 -21.31
N GLU A 154 -5.67 0.98 -21.15
CA GLU A 154 -6.94 0.65 -20.51
C GLU A 154 -6.97 1.17 -19.06
N TYR A 155 -5.96 0.83 -18.25
CA TYR A 155 -5.91 1.25 -16.85
C TYR A 155 -5.66 2.74 -16.70
N LEU A 156 -4.88 3.36 -17.58
CA LEU A 156 -4.73 4.82 -17.63
C LEU A 156 -6.09 5.51 -17.86
N LYS A 157 -6.90 5.04 -18.82
CA LYS A 157 -8.23 5.59 -19.07
C LYS A 157 -9.16 5.42 -17.86
N LYS A 158 -9.19 4.24 -17.24
CA LYS A 158 -9.99 4.00 -16.02
C LYS A 158 -9.59 4.96 -14.90
N SER A 159 -8.29 5.08 -14.63
CA SER A 159 -7.77 5.96 -13.59
C SER A 159 -8.07 7.43 -13.86
N THR A 160 -7.99 7.86 -15.12
CA THR A 160 -8.33 9.23 -15.53
C THR A 160 -9.78 9.56 -15.21
N VAL A 161 -10.71 8.65 -15.53
CA VAL A 161 -12.14 8.84 -15.20
C VAL A 161 -12.35 8.96 -13.69
N LEU A 162 -11.69 8.12 -12.90
CA LEU A 162 -11.78 8.17 -11.43
C LEU A 162 -11.21 9.47 -10.88
N ARG A 163 -10.02 9.88 -11.34
CA ARG A 163 -9.38 11.14 -10.94
C ARG A 163 -10.25 12.34 -11.27
N ASP A 164 -10.82 12.41 -12.48
CA ASP A 164 -11.63 13.53 -12.92
C ASP A 164 -12.97 13.61 -12.15
N ALA A 165 -13.50 12.46 -11.71
CA ALA A 165 -14.64 12.43 -10.81
C ALA A 165 -14.27 12.88 -9.38
N LEU A 166 -13.08 12.50 -8.89
CA LEU A 166 -12.55 12.92 -7.61
C LEU A 166 -12.26 14.41 -7.59
N MET A 167 -11.61 14.94 -8.62
CA MET A 167 -11.26 16.35 -8.80
C MET A 167 -12.43 17.29 -8.55
N LYS A 168 -13.60 16.97 -9.09
CA LYS A 168 -14.83 17.78 -8.93
C LYS A 168 -15.31 17.92 -7.49
N LYS A 169 -14.81 17.07 -6.59
CA LYS A 169 -15.20 17.03 -5.18
C LYS A 169 -14.12 17.61 -4.26
N ILE A 170 -12.99 18.01 -4.80
CA ILE A 170 -11.89 18.63 -4.06
C ILE A 170 -11.92 20.13 -4.32
N PRO A 171 -12.44 20.96 -3.41
CA PRO A 171 -12.51 22.42 -3.61
C PRO A 171 -11.13 23.08 -3.66
N SER A 172 -10.22 22.58 -2.81
CA SER A 172 -8.84 23.05 -2.70
C SER A 172 -7.99 22.00 -1.96
N TYR A 173 -6.68 22.18 -1.97
CA TYR A 173 -5.77 21.32 -1.22
C TYR A 173 -6.10 21.32 0.30
N SER A 174 -6.28 22.50 0.90
CA SER A 174 -6.58 22.61 2.33
C SER A 174 -7.87 21.91 2.72
N ALA A 175 -8.89 21.96 1.87
CA ALA A 175 -10.17 21.30 2.13
C ALA A 175 -10.06 19.79 2.33
N LEU A 176 -9.06 19.13 1.75
CA LEU A 176 -8.81 17.70 1.94
C LEU A 176 -8.57 17.31 3.41
N PHE A 177 -8.09 18.25 4.23
CA PHE A 177 -7.77 18.05 5.65
C PHE A 177 -8.83 18.61 6.61
N GLU A 178 -9.86 19.23 6.09
CA GLU A 178 -10.98 19.72 6.89
C GLU A 178 -11.88 18.55 7.34
N GLU A 179 -12.62 18.79 8.45
CA GLU A 179 -13.59 17.83 8.95
C GLU A 179 -14.69 17.57 7.91
N SER A 180 -14.87 16.30 7.56
CA SER A 180 -15.95 15.92 6.64
C SER A 180 -17.28 15.90 7.33
N LYS A 181 -18.19 16.73 6.88
CA LYS A 181 -19.59 16.70 7.30
C LYS A 181 -20.35 15.51 6.70
#